data_a56f6d176eda7615e48620d1ef3bbb1d
#
_entry.id   a56f6d176eda7615e48620d1ef3bbb1d
#
_cell.length_a   1.000
_cell.length_b   1.000
_cell.length_c   1.000
_cell.angle_alpha   90.00
_cell.angle_beta   90.00
_cell.angle_gamma   90.00
#
_symmetry.space_group_name_H-M   'P 1'
#
loop_
_entity.id
_entity.type
_entity.pdbx_description
1 polymer ?
#
loop_
_entity_poly.entity_id
_entity_poly.type
_entity_poly.pdbx_seq_one_letter_code
_entity_poly.pdbx_strand_id
1 'polypeptide(L)'
;MINVSLFDDMALCTDQEVERMIPQVPEPRRSDALKFKHTFGRFACLKAYLMLADLLHSEFGLDEFRMETGEHGKPFIADRPDIHFSISHCQKAIAVVVSDQPVGIDVESFRHFSDALLDKTMNPDEKTAIVSSDAPEEKFASLWTCKEAVFKMQGTGITDNLHHILSGGVTTGTKINREKGYALSVAW
;
A
#
# COMPACT_ATOMS: atom_id res chain seq x y z
N MET A 1 -15.63 -2.22 9.42
CA MET A 1 -14.83 -1.08 9.99
C MET A 1 -13.54 -0.97 9.21
N ILE A 2 -13.06 0.27 8.84
CA ILE A 2 -11.82 0.45 8.05
C ILE A 2 -10.91 1.39 8.83
N ASN A 3 -9.72 0.91 9.21
CA ASN A 3 -8.74 1.68 9.98
C ASN A 3 -7.41 1.75 9.22
N VAL A 4 -6.90 2.96 9.04
CA VAL A 4 -5.70 3.26 8.26
C VAL A 4 -4.62 3.83 9.16
N SER A 5 -3.42 3.28 9.09
CA SER A 5 -2.20 3.84 9.64
C SER A 5 -1.30 4.34 8.51
N LEU A 6 -0.78 5.54 8.64
CA LEU A 6 0.10 6.20 7.67
C LEU A 6 1.34 6.73 8.37
N PHE A 7 2.50 6.38 7.84
CA PHE A 7 3.80 6.89 8.27
C PHE A 7 4.48 7.59 7.08
N ASP A 8 4.79 8.87 7.20
CA ASP A 8 5.39 9.70 6.15
C ASP A 8 6.53 10.63 6.65
N ASP A 9 7.08 10.34 7.83
CA ASP A 9 8.31 10.96 8.32
C ASP A 9 9.53 10.13 7.87
N MET A 10 9.82 10.19 6.58
CA MET A 10 10.89 9.40 5.98
C MET A 10 12.31 9.87 6.36
N ALA A 11 12.45 10.96 7.10
CA ALA A 11 13.72 11.35 7.72
C ALA A 11 14.18 10.31 8.75
N LEU A 12 13.26 9.56 9.34
CA LEU A 12 13.54 8.45 10.25
C LEU A 12 13.98 7.16 9.55
N CYS A 13 14.00 7.10 8.22
CA CYS A 13 14.46 5.93 7.46
C CYS A 13 15.99 5.83 7.50
N THR A 14 16.55 5.39 8.63
CA THR A 14 17.98 5.26 8.89
C THR A 14 18.35 3.84 9.31
N ASP A 15 19.63 3.46 9.16
CA ASP A 15 20.12 2.16 9.63
C ASP A 15 19.97 2.02 11.16
N GLN A 16 20.16 3.10 11.91
CA GLN A 16 19.96 3.11 13.35
C GLN A 16 18.51 2.76 13.74
N GLU A 17 17.55 3.31 13.01
CA GLU A 17 16.14 3.00 13.26
C GLU A 17 15.77 1.57 12.86
N VAL A 18 16.38 1.06 11.77
CA VAL A 18 16.27 -0.35 11.38
C VAL A 18 16.77 -1.26 12.50
N GLU A 19 17.97 -1.01 13.03
CA GLU A 19 18.53 -1.77 14.15
C GLU A 19 17.66 -1.73 15.40
N ARG A 20 17.02 -0.59 15.68
CA ARG A 20 16.08 -0.44 16.79
C ARG A 20 14.80 -1.26 16.61
N MET A 21 14.30 -1.39 15.39
CA MET A 21 13.06 -2.14 15.09
C MET A 21 13.27 -3.66 15.02
N ILE A 22 14.45 -4.14 14.64
CA ILE A 22 14.74 -5.58 14.51
C ILE A 22 14.31 -6.40 15.74
N PRO A 23 14.65 -6.06 16.98
CA PRO A 23 14.25 -6.85 18.16
C PRO A 23 12.74 -6.80 18.45
N GLN A 24 12.00 -5.88 17.87
CA GLN A 24 10.56 -5.69 18.11
C GLN A 24 9.67 -6.57 17.22
N VAL A 25 10.25 -7.25 16.22
CA VAL A 25 9.50 -8.11 15.29
C VAL A 25 9.89 -9.57 15.44
N PRO A 26 9.00 -10.53 15.11
CA PRO A 26 9.30 -11.97 15.20
C PRO A 26 10.35 -12.39 14.16
N GLU A 27 11.00 -13.55 14.40
CA GLU A 27 12.09 -14.05 13.56
C GLU A 27 11.77 -14.18 12.07
N PRO A 28 10.63 -14.69 11.61
CA PRO A 28 10.34 -14.73 10.18
C PRO A 28 10.39 -13.34 9.54
N ARG A 29 9.94 -12.29 10.24
CA ARG A 29 9.93 -10.93 9.75
C ARG A 29 11.32 -10.30 9.74
N ARG A 30 12.16 -10.62 10.74
CA ARG A 30 13.58 -10.21 10.75
C ARG A 30 14.31 -10.74 9.53
N SER A 31 14.20 -12.04 9.30
CA SER A 31 14.80 -12.70 8.14
C SER A 31 14.35 -12.08 6.83
N ASP A 32 13.07 -11.75 6.68
CA ASP A 32 12.55 -11.10 5.47
C ASP A 32 13.12 -9.70 5.29
N ALA A 33 13.18 -8.90 6.35
CA ALA A 33 13.75 -7.56 6.29
C ALA A 33 15.24 -7.59 5.91
N LEU A 34 16.00 -8.55 6.41
CA LEU A 34 17.43 -8.67 6.13
C LEU A 34 17.75 -9.12 4.69
N LYS A 35 16.78 -9.63 3.92
CA LYS A 35 16.94 -9.92 2.49
C LYS A 35 17.08 -8.65 1.63
N PHE A 36 16.57 -7.51 2.12
CA PHE A 36 16.71 -6.25 1.40
C PHE A 36 18.14 -5.70 1.52
N LYS A 37 18.70 -5.26 0.38
CA LYS A 37 20.07 -4.71 0.33
C LYS A 37 20.16 -3.29 0.89
N HIS A 38 19.09 -2.50 0.70
CA HIS A 38 19.07 -1.06 1.04
C HIS A 38 18.26 -0.79 2.30
N THR A 39 18.66 0.20 3.06
CA THR A 39 18.03 0.67 4.29
C THR A 39 16.53 0.87 4.14
N PHE A 40 16.10 1.51 3.04
CA PHE A 40 14.68 1.75 2.78
C PHE A 40 13.84 0.45 2.77
N GLY A 41 14.30 -0.59 2.07
CA GLY A 41 13.57 -1.86 2.02
C GLY A 41 13.47 -2.54 3.40
N ARG A 42 14.55 -2.53 4.18
CA ARG A 42 14.58 -3.03 5.55
C ARG A 42 13.62 -2.25 6.45
N PHE A 43 13.75 -0.92 6.39
CA PHE A 43 12.91 -0.01 7.17
C PHE A 43 11.42 -0.20 6.83
N ALA A 44 11.04 -0.16 5.54
CA ALA A 44 9.66 -0.31 5.11
C ALA A 44 9.07 -1.67 5.53
N CYS A 45 9.84 -2.75 5.40
CA CYS A 45 9.43 -4.08 5.82
C CYS A 45 9.12 -4.15 7.32
N LEU A 46 10.01 -3.63 8.17
CA LEU A 46 9.86 -3.64 9.63
C LEU A 46 8.77 -2.68 10.08
N LYS A 47 8.79 -1.44 9.57
CA LYS A 47 7.84 -0.39 9.95
C LYS A 47 6.40 -0.77 9.60
N ALA A 48 6.17 -1.29 8.40
CA ALA A 48 4.85 -1.75 7.99
C ALA A 48 4.32 -2.90 8.89
N TYR A 49 5.19 -3.81 9.32
CA TYR A 49 4.80 -4.87 10.25
C TYR A 49 4.41 -4.31 11.61
N LEU A 50 5.19 -3.39 12.17
CA LEU A 50 4.87 -2.76 13.46
C LEU A 50 3.57 -1.95 13.38
N MET A 51 3.35 -1.20 12.30
CA MET A 51 2.09 -0.48 12.06
C MET A 51 0.89 -1.44 11.95
N LEU A 52 1.08 -2.60 11.31
CA LEU A 52 0.05 -3.64 11.25
C LEU A 52 -0.23 -4.22 12.65
N ALA A 53 0.81 -4.53 13.43
CA ALA A 53 0.67 -5.05 14.79
C ALA A 53 -0.11 -4.07 15.68
N ASP A 54 0.22 -2.78 15.63
CA ASP A 54 -0.47 -1.74 16.38
C ASP A 54 -1.97 -1.67 16.01
N LEU A 55 -2.30 -1.72 14.71
CA LEU A 55 -3.69 -1.72 14.25
C LEU A 55 -4.43 -3.01 14.66
N LEU A 56 -3.80 -4.17 14.56
CA LEU A 56 -4.42 -5.43 14.96
C LEU A 56 -4.69 -5.47 16.46
N HIS A 57 -3.77 -4.98 17.27
CA HIS A 57 -3.97 -4.84 18.70
C HIS A 57 -5.12 -3.89 19.03
N SER A 58 -5.09 -2.67 18.48
CA SER A 58 -6.07 -1.63 18.82
C SER A 58 -7.49 -1.93 18.35
N GLU A 59 -7.64 -2.52 17.15
CA GLU A 59 -8.94 -2.69 16.52
C GLU A 59 -9.56 -4.08 16.74
N PHE A 60 -8.72 -5.10 16.93
CA PHE A 60 -9.17 -6.49 17.03
C PHE A 60 -8.70 -7.19 18.33
N GLY A 61 -7.94 -6.51 19.20
CA GLY A 61 -7.40 -7.08 20.42
C GLY A 61 -6.43 -8.24 20.16
N LEU A 62 -5.73 -8.21 19.00
CA LEU A 62 -4.86 -9.30 18.57
C LEU A 62 -3.39 -8.93 18.81
N ASP A 63 -2.79 -9.51 19.86
CA ASP A 63 -1.40 -9.24 20.24
C ASP A 63 -0.38 -10.07 19.46
N GLU A 64 -0.74 -11.32 19.14
CA GLU A 64 0.10 -12.24 18.38
C GLU A 64 -0.61 -12.69 17.11
N PHE A 65 0.08 -12.68 15.99
CA PHE A 65 -0.45 -13.13 14.72
C PHE A 65 0.64 -13.72 13.82
N ARG A 66 0.22 -14.60 12.93
CA ARG A 66 1.06 -15.19 11.90
C ARG A 66 0.57 -14.76 10.54
N MET A 67 1.47 -14.16 9.76
CA MET A 67 1.21 -13.82 8.36
C MET A 67 1.54 -14.99 7.46
N GLU A 68 0.64 -15.29 6.55
CA GLU A 68 0.85 -16.22 5.44
C GLU A 68 0.58 -15.52 4.11
N THR A 69 0.99 -16.14 3.01
CA THR A 69 0.83 -15.57 1.66
C THR A 69 -0.11 -16.46 0.86
N GLY A 70 -1.13 -15.86 0.28
CA GLY A 70 -2.09 -16.54 -0.60
C GLY A 70 -1.53 -16.80 -2.01
N GLU A 71 -2.33 -17.47 -2.83
CA GLU A 71 -1.95 -17.95 -4.16
C GLU A 71 -1.38 -16.85 -5.08
N HIS A 72 -1.92 -15.63 -5.00
CA HIS A 72 -1.48 -14.48 -5.81
C HIS A 72 -0.58 -13.50 -5.06
N GLY A 73 0.04 -13.94 -3.96
CA GLY A 73 0.98 -13.11 -3.20
C GLY A 73 0.35 -12.14 -2.20
N LYS A 74 -1.00 -12.07 -2.09
CA LYS A 74 -1.65 -11.26 -1.08
C LYS A 74 -1.44 -11.88 0.30
N PRO A 75 -0.85 -11.16 1.28
CA PRO A 75 -0.71 -11.67 2.63
C PRO A 75 -2.06 -11.68 3.36
N PHE A 76 -2.21 -12.64 4.29
CA PHE A 76 -3.36 -12.77 5.18
C PHE A 76 -2.91 -13.20 6.56
N ILE A 77 -3.80 -13.08 7.57
CA ILE A 77 -3.55 -13.52 8.94
C ILE A 77 -4.06 -14.94 9.08
N ALA A 78 -3.14 -15.86 9.39
CA ALA A 78 -3.49 -17.25 9.65
C ALA A 78 -4.48 -17.34 10.82
N ASP A 79 -5.43 -18.25 10.70
CA ASP A 79 -6.45 -18.53 11.72
C ASP A 79 -7.45 -17.37 12.01
N ARG A 80 -7.36 -16.23 11.26
CA ARG A 80 -8.26 -15.07 11.37
C ARG A 80 -8.73 -14.60 9.99
N PRO A 81 -9.55 -15.41 9.28
CA PRO A 81 -10.07 -15.06 7.95
C PRO A 81 -11.08 -13.90 7.99
N ASP A 82 -11.54 -13.53 9.16
CA ASP A 82 -12.41 -12.38 9.43
C ASP A 82 -11.67 -11.04 9.46
N ILE A 83 -10.33 -11.06 9.46
CA ILE A 83 -9.50 -9.85 9.46
C ILE A 83 -8.80 -9.72 8.11
N HIS A 84 -9.10 -8.63 7.41
CA HIS A 84 -8.47 -8.26 6.17
C HIS A 84 -7.49 -7.12 6.38
N PHE A 85 -6.37 -7.16 5.68
CA PHE A 85 -5.41 -6.05 5.71
C PHE A 85 -4.73 -5.87 4.36
N SER A 86 -4.15 -4.70 4.17
CA SER A 86 -3.31 -4.40 3.02
C SER A 86 -2.18 -3.45 3.42
N ILE A 87 -1.04 -3.57 2.74
CA ILE A 87 0.17 -2.77 2.98
C ILE A 87 0.64 -2.18 1.66
N SER A 88 1.07 -0.93 1.70
CA SER A 88 1.78 -0.30 0.59
C SER A 88 2.87 0.65 1.08
N HIS A 89 3.89 0.87 0.28
CA HIS A 89 4.93 1.84 0.56
C HIS A 89 5.54 2.41 -0.72
N CYS A 90 5.91 3.67 -0.66
CA CYS A 90 6.76 4.34 -1.64
C CYS A 90 7.89 5.10 -0.91
N GLN A 91 8.76 5.79 -1.64
CA GLN A 91 9.87 6.56 -1.04
C GLN A 91 9.40 7.69 -0.09
N LYS A 92 8.12 8.04 -0.09
CA LYS A 92 7.54 9.16 0.67
C LYS A 92 6.68 8.72 1.84
N ALA A 93 6.18 7.46 1.83
CA ALA A 93 5.24 7.00 2.86
C ALA A 93 5.13 5.48 2.92
N ILE A 94 4.69 4.99 4.08
CA ILE A 94 4.29 3.61 4.33
C ILE A 94 2.85 3.66 4.84
N ALA A 95 1.98 2.83 4.28
CA ALA A 95 0.57 2.81 4.63
C ALA A 95 0.09 1.37 4.90
N VAL A 96 -0.73 1.23 5.92
CA VAL A 96 -1.36 -0.04 6.33
C VAL A 96 -2.85 0.20 6.57
N VAL A 97 -3.68 -0.72 6.13
CA VAL A 97 -5.11 -0.72 6.43
C VAL A 97 -5.52 -2.07 6.99
N VAL A 98 -6.42 -2.06 7.97
CA VAL A 98 -7.11 -3.24 8.49
C VAL A 98 -8.62 -3.06 8.41
N SER A 99 -9.36 -4.16 8.21
CA SER A 99 -10.82 -4.14 8.10
C SER A 99 -11.41 -5.51 8.43
N ASP A 100 -12.70 -5.52 8.80
CA ASP A 100 -13.56 -6.71 8.90
C ASP A 100 -14.21 -7.11 7.55
N GLN A 101 -13.85 -6.42 6.47
CA GLN A 101 -14.27 -6.70 5.10
C GLN A 101 -13.06 -6.61 4.16
N PRO A 102 -13.13 -7.20 2.95
CA PRO A 102 -12.05 -7.08 1.96
C PRO A 102 -11.64 -5.62 1.74
N VAL A 103 -10.34 -5.36 1.83
CA VAL A 103 -9.78 -4.01 1.75
C VAL A 103 -8.43 -4.03 1.01
N GLY A 104 -8.12 -2.94 0.35
CA GLY A 104 -6.83 -2.69 -0.27
C GLY A 104 -6.35 -1.26 -0.05
N ILE A 105 -5.05 -1.06 0.03
CA ILE A 105 -4.43 0.26 0.15
C ILE A 105 -3.26 0.38 -0.80
N ASP A 106 -3.11 1.55 -1.41
CA ASP A 106 -1.92 1.87 -2.16
C ASP A 106 -1.45 3.30 -1.91
N VAL A 107 -0.12 3.50 -1.94
CA VAL A 107 0.53 4.81 -1.80
C VAL A 107 1.67 4.96 -2.80
N GLU A 108 1.65 6.04 -3.60
CA GLU A 108 2.64 6.31 -4.64
C GLU A 108 3.10 7.76 -4.62
N SER A 109 4.41 7.94 -4.84
CA SER A 109 5.00 9.27 -5.04
C SER A 109 4.58 9.86 -6.39
N PHE A 110 4.42 11.17 -6.45
CA PHE A 110 4.33 11.86 -7.74
C PHE A 110 5.64 11.69 -8.49
N ARG A 111 5.56 11.19 -9.71
CA ARG A 111 6.70 10.95 -10.56
C ARG A 111 6.33 11.14 -12.02
N HIS A 112 7.30 11.54 -12.81
CA HIS A 112 7.15 11.58 -14.25
C HIS A 112 6.77 10.19 -14.80
N PHE A 113 5.93 10.16 -15.80
CA PHE A 113 5.47 8.95 -16.48
C PHE A 113 5.67 9.08 -17.99
N SER A 114 5.85 7.96 -18.66
CA SER A 114 5.93 7.92 -20.13
C SER A 114 4.56 7.69 -20.77
N ASP A 115 4.41 8.06 -22.03
CA ASP A 115 3.20 7.77 -22.82
C ASP A 115 2.92 6.26 -22.86
N ALA A 116 3.96 5.43 -22.98
CA ALA A 116 3.83 3.98 -22.96
C ALA A 116 3.24 3.45 -21.63
N LEU A 117 3.58 4.08 -20.49
CA LEU A 117 2.98 3.73 -19.20
C LEU A 117 1.52 4.14 -19.13
N LEU A 118 1.17 5.34 -19.61
CA LEU A 118 -0.21 5.79 -19.73
C LEU A 118 -1.03 4.84 -20.60
N ASP A 119 -0.50 4.48 -21.77
CA ASP A 119 -1.18 3.58 -22.70
C ASP A 119 -1.45 2.21 -22.12
N LYS A 120 -0.52 1.71 -21.31
CA LYS A 120 -0.65 0.40 -20.65
C LYS A 120 -1.66 0.43 -19.50
N THR A 121 -1.76 1.54 -18.76
CA THR A 121 -2.41 1.55 -17.45
C THR A 121 -3.71 2.32 -17.39
N MET A 122 -3.94 3.27 -18.31
CA MET A 122 -5.06 4.20 -18.27
C MET A 122 -5.97 4.05 -19.49
N ASN A 123 -7.28 4.09 -19.29
CA ASN A 123 -8.24 4.15 -20.37
C ASN A 123 -8.24 5.54 -21.05
N PRO A 124 -8.93 5.73 -22.22
CA PRO A 124 -8.90 7.01 -22.95
C PRO A 124 -9.39 8.20 -22.13
N ASP A 125 -10.42 8.05 -21.31
CA ASP A 125 -10.96 9.13 -20.48
C ASP A 125 -9.99 9.53 -19.35
N GLU A 126 -9.38 8.54 -18.71
CA GLU A 126 -8.36 8.74 -17.67
C GLU A 126 -7.11 9.44 -18.25
N LYS A 127 -6.66 9.03 -19.45
CA LYS A 127 -5.55 9.69 -20.15
C LYS A 127 -5.85 11.15 -20.44
N THR A 128 -7.05 11.42 -20.96
CA THR A 128 -7.50 12.79 -21.22
C THR A 128 -7.50 13.60 -19.94
N ALA A 129 -8.03 13.05 -18.85
CA ALA A 129 -8.07 13.72 -17.54
C ALA A 129 -6.66 13.98 -16.96
N ILE A 130 -5.69 13.09 -17.21
CA ILE A 130 -4.30 13.27 -16.76
C ILE A 130 -3.62 14.37 -17.57
N VAL A 131 -3.65 14.27 -18.91
CA VAL A 131 -2.93 15.19 -19.81
C VAL A 131 -3.48 16.62 -19.76
N SER A 132 -4.79 16.78 -19.54
CA SER A 132 -5.42 18.10 -19.38
C SER A 132 -5.34 18.68 -17.95
N SER A 133 -4.75 17.97 -17.00
CA SER A 133 -4.62 18.44 -15.62
C SER A 133 -3.50 19.48 -15.48
N ASP A 134 -3.69 20.47 -14.61
CA ASP A 134 -2.62 21.39 -14.19
C ASP A 134 -1.52 20.71 -13.36
N ALA A 135 -1.78 19.47 -12.86
CA ALA A 135 -0.84 18.64 -12.10
C ALA A 135 -0.89 17.18 -12.58
N PRO A 136 -0.34 16.87 -13.79
CA PRO A 136 -0.47 15.56 -14.42
C PRO A 136 0.08 14.40 -13.58
N GLU A 137 1.24 14.59 -12.94
CA GLU A 137 1.86 13.57 -12.09
C GLU A 137 1.01 13.24 -10.84
N GLU A 138 0.40 14.26 -10.23
CA GLU A 138 -0.55 14.08 -9.13
C GLU A 138 -1.79 13.31 -9.60
N LYS A 139 -2.35 13.70 -10.74
CA LYS A 139 -3.53 13.07 -11.33
C LYS A 139 -3.27 11.62 -11.69
N PHE A 140 -2.11 11.33 -12.30
CA PHE A 140 -1.67 9.98 -12.60
C PHE A 140 -1.55 9.14 -11.33
N ALA A 141 -0.80 9.63 -10.32
CA ALA A 141 -0.60 8.92 -9.05
C ALA A 141 -1.93 8.64 -8.35
N SER A 142 -2.86 9.59 -8.37
CA SER A 142 -4.21 9.44 -7.79
C SER A 142 -5.01 8.30 -8.45
N LEU A 143 -5.04 8.24 -9.78
CA LEU A 143 -5.73 7.17 -10.51
C LEU A 143 -5.02 5.82 -10.37
N TRP A 144 -3.69 5.84 -10.42
CA TRP A 144 -2.88 4.62 -10.28
C TRP A 144 -3.07 3.97 -8.90
N THR A 145 -2.98 4.76 -7.83
CA THR A 145 -3.20 4.24 -6.46
C THR A 145 -4.62 3.71 -6.27
N CYS A 146 -5.64 4.31 -6.90
CA CYS A 146 -6.99 3.74 -6.88
C CYS A 146 -7.02 2.34 -7.50
N LYS A 147 -6.42 2.15 -8.68
CA LYS A 147 -6.36 0.86 -9.37
C LYS A 147 -5.62 -0.20 -8.56
N GLU A 148 -4.42 0.16 -8.07
CA GLU A 148 -3.61 -0.72 -7.22
C GLU A 148 -4.33 -1.11 -5.93
N ALA A 149 -5.02 -0.18 -5.28
CA ALA A 149 -5.81 -0.47 -4.09
C ALA A 149 -6.93 -1.48 -4.38
N VAL A 150 -7.60 -1.36 -5.54
CA VAL A 150 -8.64 -2.33 -5.94
C VAL A 150 -8.04 -3.71 -6.21
N PHE A 151 -6.91 -3.81 -6.94
CA PHE A 151 -6.22 -5.09 -7.15
C PHE A 151 -5.78 -5.73 -5.83
N LYS A 152 -5.23 -4.94 -4.91
CA LYS A 152 -4.84 -5.42 -3.57
C LYS A 152 -6.05 -5.88 -2.76
N MET A 153 -7.18 -5.18 -2.87
CA MET A 153 -8.43 -5.61 -2.22
C MET A 153 -8.89 -6.96 -2.76
N GLN A 154 -8.95 -7.11 -4.08
CA GLN A 154 -9.39 -8.35 -4.75
C GLN A 154 -8.40 -9.51 -4.55
N GLY A 155 -7.11 -9.23 -4.34
CA GLY A 155 -6.07 -10.25 -4.18
C GLY A 155 -5.74 -11.00 -5.47
N THR A 156 -6.10 -10.48 -6.63
CA THR A 156 -5.89 -11.12 -7.95
C THR A 156 -4.53 -10.80 -8.57
N GLY A 157 -3.76 -9.90 -7.95
CA GLY A 157 -2.60 -9.28 -8.60
C GLY A 157 -3.03 -8.33 -9.73
N ILE A 158 -2.06 -7.70 -10.38
CA ILE A 158 -2.32 -6.86 -11.56
C ILE A 158 -2.67 -7.78 -12.72
N THR A 159 -3.88 -7.63 -13.26
CA THR A 159 -4.38 -8.37 -14.41
C THR A 159 -4.48 -7.45 -15.64
N ASP A 160 -4.85 -8.03 -16.80
CA ASP A 160 -5.08 -7.27 -18.05
C ASP A 160 -6.27 -6.29 -17.97
N ASN A 161 -7.03 -6.30 -16.85
CA ASN A 161 -8.20 -5.44 -16.63
C ASN A 161 -7.86 -4.02 -16.15
N LEU A 162 -6.62 -3.55 -16.30
CA LEU A 162 -6.18 -2.22 -15.84
C LEU A 162 -7.07 -1.06 -16.33
N HIS A 163 -7.58 -1.15 -17.56
CA HIS A 163 -8.40 -0.08 -18.14
C HIS A 163 -9.82 -0.02 -17.56
N HIS A 164 -10.32 -1.09 -16.97
CA HIS A 164 -11.71 -1.20 -16.54
C HIS A 164 -11.88 -1.49 -15.04
N ILE A 165 -10.79 -1.64 -14.30
CA ILE A 165 -10.84 -2.07 -12.89
C ILE A 165 -11.67 -1.13 -12.01
N LEU A 166 -11.70 0.16 -12.30
CA LEU A 166 -12.49 1.14 -11.56
C LEU A 166 -13.98 1.17 -11.98
N SER A 167 -14.37 0.49 -13.06
CA SER A 167 -15.76 0.42 -13.53
C SER A 167 -16.58 -0.63 -12.77
N GLY A 168 -15.99 -1.43 -11.91
CA GLY A 168 -16.61 -2.58 -11.24
C GLY A 168 -17.47 -2.27 -10.00
N GLY A 169 -17.80 -1.00 -9.74
CA GLY A 169 -18.64 -0.61 -8.59
C GLY A 169 -17.95 -0.69 -7.22
N VAL A 170 -16.61 -0.82 -7.20
CA VAL A 170 -15.80 -0.78 -5.97
C VAL A 170 -15.72 0.65 -5.47
N THR A 171 -15.89 0.84 -4.16
CA THR A 171 -15.71 2.16 -3.53
C THR A 171 -14.23 2.41 -3.30
N THR A 172 -13.76 3.60 -3.67
CA THR A 172 -12.39 4.05 -3.41
C THR A 172 -12.37 5.45 -2.79
N GLY A 173 -11.43 5.68 -1.89
CA GLY A 173 -11.15 7.00 -1.32
C GLY A 173 -9.68 7.36 -1.49
N THR A 174 -9.39 8.59 -1.96
CA THR A 174 -8.02 9.06 -2.19
C THR A 174 -7.70 10.29 -1.35
N LYS A 175 -6.53 10.26 -0.73
CA LYS A 175 -5.90 11.40 -0.06
C LYS A 175 -4.64 11.81 -0.80
N ILE A 176 -4.51 13.11 -1.08
CA ILE A 176 -3.34 13.69 -1.76
C ILE A 176 -2.56 14.52 -0.75
N ASN A 177 -1.27 14.27 -0.64
CA ASN A 177 -0.34 15.10 0.13
C ASN A 177 0.60 15.82 -0.85
N ARG A 178 0.26 17.06 -1.18
CA ARG A 178 1.04 17.88 -2.13
C ARG A 178 2.37 18.33 -1.56
N GLU A 179 2.44 18.59 -0.27
CA GLU A 179 3.66 19.03 0.41
C GLU A 179 4.75 17.94 0.34
N LYS A 180 4.37 16.68 0.61
CA LYS A 180 5.29 15.55 0.58
C LYS A 180 5.36 14.85 -0.77
N GLY A 181 4.43 15.15 -1.69
CA GLY A 181 4.42 14.68 -3.08
C GLY A 181 4.01 13.21 -3.23
N TYR A 182 2.89 12.80 -2.63
CA TYR A 182 2.32 11.46 -2.81
C TYR A 182 0.79 11.44 -2.83
N ALA A 183 0.21 10.40 -3.41
CA ALA A 183 -1.20 10.03 -3.30
C ALA A 183 -1.33 8.70 -2.55
N LEU A 184 -2.40 8.56 -1.76
CA LEU A 184 -2.79 7.35 -1.05
C LEU A 184 -4.24 7.04 -1.37
N SER A 185 -4.55 5.79 -1.76
CA SER A 185 -5.92 5.35 -2.00
C SER A 185 -6.24 4.09 -1.20
N VAL A 186 -7.50 4.00 -0.75
CA VAL A 186 -8.09 2.83 -0.11
C VAL A 186 -9.26 2.37 -0.97
N ALA A 187 -9.43 1.04 -1.12
CA ALA A 187 -10.55 0.38 -1.79
C ALA A 187 -11.25 -0.58 -0.84
N TRP A 188 -12.61 -0.61 -0.89
CA TRP A 188 -13.47 -1.47 -0.05
C TRP A 188 -14.83 -1.79 -0.67
#